data_8e65547552ed0195cd4b686313938e38
#
_entry.id   8e65547552ed0195cd4b686313938e38
#
_cell.length_a   1.000
_cell.length_b   1.000
_cell.length_c   1.000
_cell.angle_alpha   90.00
_cell.angle_beta   90.00
_cell.angle_gamma   90.00
#
_symmetry.space_group_name_H-M   'P 1'
#
loop_
_entity.id
_entity.type
_entity.pdbx_description
1 polymer ?
#
loop_
_entity_poly.entity_id
_entity_poly.type
_entity_poly.pdbx_seq_one_letter_code
_entity_poly.pdbx_strand_id
1 'polypeptide(L)'
;VRLGDVANAGAASNGKPLDGVRVLALEQMQALPYATQLLARLGADVVKIESPNGGDLGRSSLPAVVDPEGRSVGATFLRNNLDKRSMCVDLKRPEGRDLVLRLAPRFDVVAENFKPGAMDRLGLGAADLAAVDERIIYVSVSGFGNTGDSPYRERPAFASITEAMSGIYTFTAGAGNQPVANPVGALGDMSAALFATIGILAALRHRDATGRGQHVDVAMLDSVVAMTDIVANFWSLGLRGGDIGPVVLTTFRAADGWFVLQIGREQHFRSLADIVGHPEWVDDPRFAERAGWVEHLDSTIRPAIESWASERTRDDACAALSSAGLAAGPCATDDELVVDPHVAARNMLVEVERPDGVEQPVLVPGNPVKLSAVAEGPEHRPPWLGEHTDDLLREELGLDDRTISGLRADGVVS
;
A
#
# COMPACT_ATOMS: atom_id res chain seq x y z
N VAL A 1 15.40 8.53 7.00
CA VAL A 1 14.98 9.65 7.90
C VAL A 1 14.53 9.08 9.23
N ARG A 2 14.61 9.87 10.30
CA ARG A 2 14.08 9.54 11.62
C ARG A 2 12.74 10.19 11.85
N LEU A 3 11.96 9.67 12.79
CA LEU A 3 10.77 10.36 13.28
C LEU A 3 11.12 11.78 13.74
N GLY A 4 10.28 12.74 13.38
CA GLY A 4 10.51 14.16 13.67
C GLY A 4 11.37 14.92 12.66
N ASP A 5 12.08 14.25 11.76
CA ASP A 5 12.81 14.89 10.67
C ASP A 5 11.86 15.57 9.69
N VAL A 6 12.29 16.70 9.13
CA VAL A 6 11.55 17.45 8.11
C VAL A 6 12.42 17.63 6.88
N ALA A 7 12.01 17.03 5.77
CA ALA A 7 12.59 17.32 4.46
C ALA A 7 11.80 18.45 3.77
N ASN A 8 12.46 19.18 2.86
CA ASN A 8 11.89 20.38 2.23
C ASN A 8 11.39 21.42 3.28
N ALA A 9 12.16 21.60 4.37
CA ALA A 9 11.78 22.44 5.51
C ALA A 9 11.42 23.89 5.15
N GLY A 10 12.00 24.42 4.06
CA GLY A 10 11.66 25.74 3.54
C GLY A 10 10.19 25.92 3.13
N ALA A 11 9.49 24.83 2.88
CA ALA A 11 8.06 24.84 2.54
C ALA A 11 7.13 24.64 3.75
N ALA A 12 7.67 24.49 4.97
CA ALA A 12 6.86 24.20 6.17
C ALA A 12 5.79 25.25 6.48
N SER A 13 6.06 26.53 6.15
CA SER A 13 5.11 27.62 6.35
C SER A 13 3.89 27.57 5.42
N ASN A 14 3.92 26.75 4.37
CA ASN A 14 2.81 26.64 3.41
C ASN A 14 1.68 25.71 3.91
N GLY A 15 1.88 24.98 5.01
CA GLY A 15 0.97 23.95 5.49
C GLY A 15 1.02 22.67 4.63
N LYS A 16 0.10 21.75 4.93
CA LYS A 16 -0.07 20.51 4.18
C LYS A 16 -1.40 20.49 3.42
N PRO A 17 -1.53 19.73 2.32
CA PRO A 17 -2.73 19.75 1.45
C PRO A 17 -4.04 19.41 2.17
N LEU A 18 -3.96 18.61 3.24
CA LEU A 18 -5.12 18.14 4.00
C LEU A 18 -5.18 18.74 5.43
N ASP A 19 -4.47 19.84 5.68
CA ASP A 19 -4.60 20.54 6.95
C ASP A 19 -6.07 20.92 7.20
N GLY A 20 -6.59 20.54 8.37
CA GLY A 20 -7.99 20.73 8.76
C GLY A 20 -8.95 19.63 8.30
N VAL A 21 -8.51 18.69 7.47
CA VAL A 21 -9.30 17.49 7.15
C VAL A 21 -9.16 16.47 8.28
N ARG A 22 -10.30 15.89 8.70
CA ARG A 22 -10.37 14.96 9.82
C ARG A 22 -10.97 13.63 9.40
N VAL A 23 -10.33 12.53 9.78
CA VAL A 23 -10.71 11.17 9.42
C VAL A 23 -10.95 10.34 10.66
N LEU A 24 -12.16 9.78 10.81
CA LEU A 24 -12.50 8.77 11.82
C LEU A 24 -12.41 7.40 11.17
N ALA A 25 -11.43 6.60 11.57
CA ALA A 25 -11.08 5.36 10.90
C ALA A 25 -11.40 4.13 11.77
N LEU A 26 -12.40 3.35 11.36
CA LEU A 26 -12.77 2.06 11.94
C LEU A 26 -12.14 0.96 11.09
N GLU A 27 -10.85 0.76 11.25
CA GLU A 27 -10.03 0.02 10.29
C GLU A 27 -9.12 -1.03 10.94
N GLN A 28 -8.73 -2.03 10.16
CA GLN A 28 -7.86 -3.10 10.62
C GLN A 28 -6.86 -3.54 9.53
N MET A 29 -5.75 -4.11 9.95
CA MET A 29 -4.74 -4.76 9.12
C MET A 29 -4.00 -3.79 8.20
N GLN A 30 -4.29 -3.78 6.86
CA GLN A 30 -3.43 -3.12 5.89
C GLN A 30 -4.15 -2.22 4.90
N ALA A 31 -5.18 -2.68 4.20
CA ALA A 31 -5.76 -1.95 3.06
C ALA A 31 -6.17 -0.51 3.44
N LEU A 32 -7.12 -0.36 4.34
CA LEU A 32 -7.57 0.97 4.75
C LEU A 32 -6.56 1.69 5.67
N PRO A 33 -5.87 1.01 6.63
CA PRO A 33 -4.84 1.67 7.42
C PRO A 33 -3.73 2.32 6.60
N TYR A 34 -3.33 1.73 5.47
CA TYR A 34 -2.35 2.38 4.59
C TYR A 34 -2.93 3.60 3.89
N ALA A 35 -4.20 3.56 3.44
CA ALA A 35 -4.86 4.72 2.83
C ALA A 35 -4.93 5.91 3.80
N THR A 36 -5.38 5.66 5.03
CA THR A 36 -5.51 6.72 6.04
C THR A 36 -4.14 7.23 6.53
N GLN A 37 -3.10 6.39 6.54
CA GLN A 37 -1.73 6.85 6.76
C GLN A 37 -1.23 7.79 5.64
N LEU A 38 -1.56 7.51 4.38
CA LEU A 38 -1.24 8.44 3.28
C LEU A 38 -1.93 9.79 3.46
N LEU A 39 -3.19 9.79 3.93
CA LEU A 39 -3.90 11.04 4.25
C LEU A 39 -3.27 11.77 5.43
N ALA A 40 -2.87 11.06 6.49
CA ALA A 40 -2.17 11.64 7.64
C ALA A 40 -0.86 12.34 7.22
N ARG A 41 -0.07 11.69 6.38
CA ARG A 41 1.17 12.26 5.79
C ARG A 41 0.91 13.51 4.96
N LEU A 42 -0.28 13.64 4.38
CA LEU A 42 -0.72 14.84 3.65
C LEU A 42 -1.34 15.90 4.57
N GLY A 43 -1.42 15.67 5.89
CA GLY A 43 -1.86 16.65 6.88
C GLY A 43 -3.22 16.37 7.53
N ALA A 44 -3.92 15.29 7.15
CA ALA A 44 -5.19 14.96 7.80
C ALA A 44 -4.98 14.49 9.24
N ASP A 45 -5.88 14.93 10.14
CA ASP A 45 -5.99 14.41 11.51
C ASP A 45 -6.75 13.08 11.50
N VAL A 46 -6.04 11.98 11.68
CA VAL A 46 -6.61 10.63 11.62
C VAL A 46 -6.76 10.05 13.03
N VAL A 47 -8.01 9.82 13.44
CA VAL A 47 -8.37 9.12 14.67
C VAL A 47 -8.80 7.69 14.34
N LYS A 48 -8.04 6.73 14.83
CA LYS A 48 -8.31 5.30 14.68
C LYS A 48 -9.12 4.77 15.86
N ILE A 49 -10.30 4.23 15.59
CA ILE A 49 -11.12 3.54 16.58
C ILE A 49 -10.71 2.09 16.65
N GLU A 50 -10.35 1.65 17.83
CA GLU A 50 -9.88 0.28 18.08
C GLU A 50 -10.73 -0.40 19.17
N SER A 51 -10.79 -1.73 19.11
CA SER A 51 -11.41 -2.51 20.19
C SER A 51 -10.57 -2.46 21.47
N PRO A 52 -11.17 -2.27 22.65
CA PRO A 52 -10.44 -2.41 23.92
C PRO A 52 -9.78 -3.80 24.10
N ASN A 53 -10.29 -4.80 23.41
CA ASN A 53 -9.80 -6.19 23.47
C ASN A 53 -8.75 -6.46 22.39
N GLY A 54 -7.58 -5.86 22.50
CA GLY A 54 -6.43 -6.13 21.65
C GLY A 54 -6.27 -5.23 20.43
N GLY A 55 -7.20 -4.32 20.16
CA GLY A 55 -7.10 -3.32 19.10
C GLY A 55 -7.23 -3.89 17.69
N ASP A 56 -6.49 -3.29 16.78
CA ASP A 56 -6.33 -3.75 15.41
C ASP A 56 -5.66 -5.12 15.35
N LEU A 57 -6.16 -6.03 14.51
CA LEU A 57 -5.55 -7.35 14.31
C LEU A 57 -4.08 -7.26 13.86
N GLY A 58 -3.69 -6.18 13.19
CA GLY A 58 -2.30 -5.90 12.81
C GLY A 58 -1.34 -5.77 14.01
N ARG A 59 -1.87 -5.46 15.23
CA ARG A 59 -1.05 -5.43 16.46
C ARG A 59 -0.53 -6.80 16.88
N SER A 60 -1.24 -7.87 16.51
CA SER A 60 -0.83 -9.25 16.78
C SER A 60 -0.04 -9.92 15.65
N SER A 61 0.25 -9.21 14.56
CA SER A 61 1.04 -9.75 13.45
C SER A 61 2.51 -9.95 13.85
N LEU A 62 3.18 -10.91 13.22
CA LEU A 62 4.62 -11.14 13.43
C LEU A 62 5.41 -10.71 12.18
N PRO A 63 6.67 -10.25 12.36
CA PRO A 63 7.34 -9.98 13.64
C PRO A 63 6.72 -8.81 14.40
N ALA A 64 7.04 -8.67 15.69
CA ALA A 64 6.47 -7.66 16.56
C ALA A 64 7.55 -7.03 17.46
N VAL A 65 7.27 -5.82 17.94
CA VAL A 65 7.95 -5.19 19.08
C VAL A 65 7.03 -5.22 20.29
N VAL A 66 7.53 -4.83 21.47
CA VAL A 66 6.73 -4.76 22.70
C VAL A 66 6.63 -3.29 23.12
N ASP A 67 5.41 -2.84 23.44
CA ASP A 67 5.18 -1.48 23.93
C ASP A 67 5.62 -1.33 25.42
N PRO A 68 5.60 -0.10 25.99
CA PRO A 68 6.01 0.12 27.38
C PRO A 68 5.19 -0.65 28.42
N GLU A 69 3.95 -1.03 28.10
CA GLU A 69 3.05 -1.83 28.97
C GLU A 69 3.18 -3.33 28.73
N GLY A 70 4.12 -3.77 27.89
CA GLY A 70 4.36 -5.17 27.59
C GLY A 70 3.41 -5.78 26.54
N ARG A 71 2.65 -4.97 25.79
CA ARG A 71 1.74 -5.46 24.73
C ARG A 71 2.47 -5.59 23.41
N SER A 72 2.07 -6.59 22.62
CA SER A 72 2.62 -6.77 21.27
C SER A 72 2.16 -5.68 20.30
N VAL A 73 3.10 -5.17 19.49
CA VAL A 73 2.82 -4.24 18.37
C VAL A 73 3.46 -4.80 17.10
N GLY A 74 2.66 -5.45 16.29
CA GLY A 74 3.09 -6.18 15.10
C GLY A 74 3.54 -5.29 13.95
N ALA A 75 4.39 -5.85 13.09
CA ALA A 75 4.95 -5.16 11.93
C ALA A 75 3.89 -4.59 10.99
N THR A 76 2.75 -5.27 10.83
CA THR A 76 1.64 -4.77 10.00
C THR A 76 1.05 -3.48 10.56
N PHE A 77 0.91 -3.39 11.89
CA PHE A 77 0.45 -2.17 12.54
C PHE A 77 1.50 -1.05 12.43
N LEU A 78 2.77 -1.35 12.69
CA LEU A 78 3.85 -0.37 12.69
C LEU A 78 3.98 0.35 11.35
N ARG A 79 3.90 -0.38 10.23
CA ARG A 79 4.11 0.20 8.90
C ARG A 79 2.91 0.96 8.31
N ASN A 80 1.72 0.83 8.91
CA ASN A 80 0.48 1.38 8.35
C ASN A 80 -0.22 2.41 9.26
N ASN A 81 0.38 2.81 10.39
CA ASN A 81 -0.31 3.67 11.34
C ASN A 81 0.54 4.84 11.89
N LEU A 82 1.56 5.28 11.14
CA LEU A 82 2.27 6.53 11.46
C LEU A 82 1.30 7.72 11.45
N ASP A 83 1.57 8.71 12.30
CA ASP A 83 0.83 9.98 12.39
C ASP A 83 -0.66 9.85 12.74
N LYS A 84 -1.08 8.73 13.33
CA LYS A 84 -2.48 8.56 13.78
C LYS A 84 -2.61 8.71 15.30
N ARG A 85 -3.82 9.02 15.73
CA ARG A 85 -4.25 8.93 17.12
C ARG A 85 -5.10 7.68 17.33
N SER A 86 -4.97 6.98 18.46
CA SER A 86 -5.73 5.77 18.80
C SER A 86 -6.72 6.06 19.92
N MET A 87 -7.96 5.63 19.71
CA MET A 87 -9.05 5.67 20.70
C MET A 87 -9.68 4.29 20.82
N CYS A 88 -9.76 3.76 22.03
CA CYS A 88 -10.41 2.48 22.30
C CYS A 88 -11.90 2.64 22.57
N VAL A 89 -12.74 1.98 21.76
CA VAL A 89 -14.20 1.96 21.93
C VAL A 89 -14.75 0.56 21.66
N ASP A 90 -15.54 0.02 22.57
CA ASP A 90 -16.24 -1.25 22.36
C ASP A 90 -17.54 -1.04 21.56
N LEU A 91 -17.47 -1.26 20.26
CA LEU A 91 -18.63 -1.15 19.34
C LEU A 91 -19.71 -2.21 19.56
N LYS A 92 -19.45 -3.26 20.35
CA LYS A 92 -20.48 -4.24 20.73
C LYS A 92 -21.45 -3.68 21.74
N ARG A 93 -21.05 -2.66 22.49
CA ARG A 93 -21.89 -1.95 23.45
C ARG A 93 -22.68 -0.82 22.79
N PRO A 94 -23.96 -0.62 23.15
CA PRO A 94 -24.75 0.51 22.65
C PRO A 94 -24.10 1.86 22.93
N GLU A 95 -23.51 2.05 24.11
CA GLU A 95 -22.85 3.28 24.53
C GLU A 95 -21.63 3.58 23.67
N GLY A 96 -20.88 2.55 23.27
CA GLY A 96 -19.73 2.71 22.36
C GLY A 96 -20.14 3.15 20.96
N ARG A 97 -21.24 2.62 20.44
CA ARG A 97 -21.82 3.08 19.16
C ARG A 97 -22.32 4.52 19.23
N ASP A 98 -23.00 4.88 20.35
CA ASP A 98 -23.43 6.25 20.59
C ASP A 98 -22.25 7.23 20.61
N LEU A 99 -21.13 6.86 21.22
CA LEU A 99 -19.92 7.67 21.19
C LEU A 99 -19.44 7.91 19.75
N VAL A 100 -19.42 6.88 18.90
CA VAL A 100 -19.00 7.03 17.48
C VAL A 100 -19.98 7.91 16.71
N LEU A 101 -21.29 7.77 16.89
CA LEU A 101 -22.31 8.62 16.27
C LEU A 101 -22.17 10.10 16.70
N ARG A 102 -21.83 10.36 17.95
CA ARG A 102 -21.59 11.71 18.46
C ARG A 102 -20.28 12.31 17.97
N LEU A 103 -19.26 11.46 17.71
CA LEU A 103 -17.98 11.88 17.15
C LEU A 103 -18.09 12.18 15.66
N ALA A 104 -18.85 11.39 14.89
CA ALA A 104 -18.88 11.43 13.43
C ALA A 104 -19.07 12.84 12.84
N PRO A 105 -19.96 13.74 13.36
CA PRO A 105 -20.11 15.10 12.83
C PRO A 105 -18.89 16.01 13.03
N ARG A 106 -17.88 15.56 13.79
CA ARG A 106 -16.61 16.28 13.99
C ARG A 106 -15.57 15.93 12.95
N PHE A 107 -15.89 14.96 12.09
CA PHE A 107 -14.98 14.41 11.09
C PHE A 107 -15.54 14.59 9.68
N ASP A 108 -14.65 14.78 8.72
CA ASP A 108 -14.99 14.93 7.30
C ASP A 108 -15.23 13.59 6.63
N VAL A 109 -14.49 12.58 7.10
CA VAL A 109 -14.48 11.24 6.55
C VAL A 109 -14.67 10.24 7.67
N VAL A 110 -15.59 9.29 7.48
CA VAL A 110 -15.69 8.07 8.30
C VAL A 110 -15.36 6.89 7.41
N ALA A 111 -14.30 6.16 7.76
CA ALA A 111 -13.76 5.10 6.93
C ALA A 111 -13.75 3.76 7.67
N GLU A 112 -14.10 2.65 6.96
CA GLU A 112 -14.14 1.31 7.53
C GLU A 112 -13.67 0.24 6.54
N ASN A 113 -13.17 -0.90 7.06
CA ASN A 113 -12.86 -2.08 6.26
C ASN A 113 -13.28 -3.40 6.93
N PHE A 114 -14.45 -3.40 7.53
CA PHE A 114 -15.07 -4.61 8.08
C PHE A 114 -15.74 -5.44 6.98
N LYS A 115 -16.29 -6.57 7.36
CA LYS A 115 -17.10 -7.37 6.43
C LYS A 115 -18.33 -6.60 5.99
N PRO A 116 -18.76 -6.72 4.73
CA PRO A 116 -19.97 -6.06 4.24
C PRO A 116 -21.16 -6.21 5.16
N GLY A 117 -21.91 -5.13 5.38
CA GLY A 117 -23.05 -5.06 6.28
C GLY A 117 -22.72 -5.07 7.77
N ALA A 118 -21.45 -5.12 8.18
CA ALA A 118 -21.09 -5.10 9.60
C ALA A 118 -21.42 -3.74 10.23
N MET A 119 -21.09 -2.66 9.55
CA MET A 119 -21.38 -1.30 10.02
C MET A 119 -22.89 -1.01 10.06
N ASP A 120 -23.66 -1.51 9.07
CA ASP A 120 -25.12 -1.37 9.08
C ASP A 120 -25.74 -2.06 10.30
N ARG A 121 -25.28 -3.28 10.64
CA ARG A 121 -25.74 -3.99 11.85
C ARG A 121 -25.39 -3.29 13.15
N LEU A 122 -24.36 -2.47 13.16
CA LEU A 122 -23.97 -1.63 14.29
C LEU A 122 -24.75 -0.30 14.36
N GLY A 123 -25.52 0.07 13.32
CA GLY A 123 -26.14 1.37 13.19
C GLY A 123 -25.13 2.48 12.91
N LEU A 124 -24.03 2.12 12.23
CA LEU A 124 -22.92 3.00 11.86
C LEU A 124 -22.64 2.96 10.34
N GLY A 125 -23.60 2.46 9.55
CA GLY A 125 -23.47 2.38 8.10
C GLY A 125 -23.58 3.72 7.41
N ALA A 126 -23.42 3.72 6.09
CA ALA A 126 -23.46 4.94 5.28
C ALA A 126 -24.76 5.76 5.47
N ALA A 127 -25.91 5.08 5.54
CA ALA A 127 -27.21 5.73 5.74
C ALA A 127 -27.34 6.33 7.14
N ASP A 128 -26.86 5.63 8.18
CA ASP A 128 -26.92 6.10 9.56
C ASP A 128 -26.07 7.36 9.75
N LEU A 129 -24.86 7.37 9.19
CA LEU A 129 -23.94 8.50 9.28
C LEU A 129 -24.41 9.69 8.43
N ALA A 130 -24.97 9.45 7.25
CA ALA A 130 -25.56 10.51 6.44
C ALA A 130 -26.80 11.17 7.10
N ALA A 131 -27.53 10.40 7.93
CA ALA A 131 -28.64 10.94 8.72
C ALA A 131 -28.16 11.84 9.87
N VAL A 132 -26.94 11.66 10.36
CA VAL A 132 -26.33 12.52 11.39
C VAL A 132 -25.76 13.79 10.77
N ASP A 133 -25.03 13.68 9.65
CA ASP A 133 -24.51 14.80 8.86
C ASP A 133 -24.37 14.40 7.38
N GLU A 134 -25.14 15.03 6.50
CA GLU A 134 -25.11 14.77 5.04
C GLU A 134 -23.78 15.17 4.37
N ARG A 135 -22.89 15.83 5.09
CA ARG A 135 -21.56 16.22 4.61
C ARG A 135 -20.52 15.13 4.80
N ILE A 136 -20.79 14.12 5.63
CA ILE A 136 -19.84 13.02 5.89
C ILE A 136 -19.55 12.26 4.60
N ILE A 137 -18.27 12.05 4.33
CA ILE A 137 -17.81 11.10 3.31
C ILE A 137 -17.64 9.75 4.00
N TYR A 138 -18.50 8.80 3.64
CA TYR A 138 -18.37 7.43 4.13
C TYR A 138 -17.51 6.60 3.18
N VAL A 139 -16.51 5.90 3.71
CA VAL A 139 -15.58 5.10 2.90
C VAL A 139 -15.61 3.66 3.36
N SER A 140 -15.86 2.73 2.44
CA SER A 140 -15.78 1.31 2.72
C SER A 140 -14.75 0.63 1.81
N VAL A 141 -13.88 -0.21 2.41
CA VAL A 141 -12.94 -1.07 1.67
C VAL A 141 -13.24 -2.52 2.02
N SER A 142 -13.54 -3.33 1.01
CA SER A 142 -13.86 -4.75 1.21
C SER A 142 -13.26 -5.63 0.12
N GLY A 143 -13.43 -6.95 0.21
CA GLY A 143 -12.93 -7.87 -0.80
C GLY A 143 -13.59 -7.69 -2.17
N PHE A 144 -14.92 -7.49 -2.18
CA PHE A 144 -15.74 -7.58 -3.39
C PHE A 144 -16.77 -6.47 -3.52
N GLY A 145 -16.62 -5.38 -2.76
CA GLY A 145 -17.52 -4.23 -2.74
C GLY A 145 -18.68 -4.36 -1.74
N ASN A 146 -19.12 -3.20 -1.25
CA ASN A 146 -20.28 -3.06 -0.38
C ASN A 146 -21.52 -2.64 -1.16
N THR A 147 -21.34 -2.09 -2.36
CA THR A 147 -22.42 -1.69 -3.27
C THR A 147 -22.48 -2.62 -4.48
N GLY A 148 -23.61 -2.58 -5.20
CA GLY A 148 -23.83 -3.46 -6.35
C GLY A 148 -24.15 -4.91 -5.99
N ASP A 149 -24.29 -5.75 -7.03
CA ASP A 149 -24.78 -7.14 -6.94
C ASP A 149 -23.66 -8.17 -7.12
N SER A 150 -22.50 -7.96 -6.47
CA SER A 150 -21.41 -8.92 -6.55
C SER A 150 -21.85 -10.28 -5.96
N PRO A 151 -21.69 -11.39 -6.71
CA PRO A 151 -22.01 -12.73 -6.20
C PRO A 151 -21.01 -13.20 -5.11
N TYR A 152 -19.95 -12.44 -4.89
CA TYR A 152 -18.88 -12.75 -3.92
C TYR A 152 -18.95 -11.89 -2.67
N ARG A 153 -19.87 -10.94 -2.57
CA ARG A 153 -19.95 -9.93 -1.51
C ARG A 153 -19.74 -10.48 -0.10
N GLU A 154 -20.38 -11.61 0.21
CA GLU A 154 -20.32 -12.23 1.54
C GLU A 154 -19.08 -13.14 1.76
N ARG A 155 -18.25 -13.34 0.74
CA ARG A 155 -17.07 -14.20 0.87
C ARG A 155 -15.99 -13.53 1.71
N PRO A 156 -15.32 -14.26 2.60
CA PRO A 156 -14.10 -13.78 3.24
C PRO A 156 -13.03 -13.49 2.18
N ALA A 157 -12.34 -12.36 2.32
CA ALA A 157 -11.26 -11.99 1.42
C ALA A 157 -10.06 -11.45 2.20
N PHE A 158 -8.89 -11.81 1.69
CA PHE A 158 -7.62 -11.16 1.92
C PHE A 158 -7.01 -10.84 0.56
N ALA A 159 -5.97 -10.01 0.52
CA ALA A 159 -5.30 -9.62 -0.71
C ALA A 159 -5.02 -10.81 -1.65
N SER A 160 -4.41 -11.88 -1.14
CA SER A 160 -4.07 -13.07 -1.92
C SER A 160 -5.27 -13.77 -2.59
N ILE A 161 -6.46 -13.67 -1.99
CA ILE A 161 -7.69 -14.25 -2.56
C ILE A 161 -8.14 -13.42 -3.77
N THR A 162 -8.16 -12.10 -3.64
CA THR A 162 -8.54 -11.20 -4.74
C THR A 162 -7.51 -11.21 -5.86
N GLU A 163 -6.23 -11.33 -5.53
CA GLU A 163 -5.14 -11.52 -6.48
C GLU A 163 -5.30 -12.82 -7.28
N ALA A 164 -5.58 -13.94 -6.60
CA ALA A 164 -5.83 -15.21 -7.27
C ALA A 164 -7.05 -15.13 -8.21
N MET A 165 -8.12 -14.46 -7.78
CA MET A 165 -9.36 -14.31 -8.56
C MET A 165 -9.22 -13.32 -9.73
N SER A 166 -8.27 -12.38 -9.68
CA SER A 166 -7.97 -11.46 -10.80
C SER A 166 -7.27 -12.14 -11.98
N GLY A 167 -6.76 -13.36 -11.77
CA GLY A 167 -6.01 -14.12 -12.79
C GLY A 167 -4.51 -13.84 -12.82
N ILE A 168 -3.98 -12.90 -12.00
CA ILE A 168 -2.56 -12.52 -12.06
C ILE A 168 -1.62 -13.70 -11.77
N TYR A 169 -1.95 -14.57 -10.82
CA TYR A 169 -1.10 -15.71 -10.49
C TYR A 169 -0.99 -16.72 -11.63
N THR A 170 -2.13 -17.00 -12.31
CA THR A 170 -2.16 -17.86 -13.48
C THR A 170 -1.43 -17.22 -14.66
N PHE A 171 -1.62 -15.93 -14.86
CA PHE A 171 -0.93 -15.17 -15.90
C PHE A 171 0.59 -15.19 -15.70
N THR A 172 1.06 -14.91 -14.48
CA THR A 172 2.49 -14.88 -14.14
C THR A 172 3.15 -16.28 -14.24
N ALA A 173 2.41 -17.33 -13.87
CA ALA A 173 2.93 -18.70 -13.96
C ALA A 173 3.13 -19.16 -15.42
N GLY A 174 2.34 -18.62 -16.35
CA GLY A 174 2.30 -19.09 -17.74
C GLY A 174 1.43 -20.33 -17.93
N ALA A 175 1.17 -20.66 -19.20
CA ALA A 175 0.28 -21.75 -19.59
C ALA A 175 0.77 -23.11 -19.06
N GLY A 176 -0.12 -23.84 -18.39
CA GLY A 176 0.15 -25.19 -17.90
C GLY A 176 1.01 -25.30 -16.64
N ASN A 177 1.53 -24.19 -16.13
CA ASN A 177 2.31 -24.18 -14.90
C ASN A 177 1.41 -23.96 -13.66
N GLN A 178 1.89 -24.40 -12.50
CA GLN A 178 1.20 -24.19 -11.25
C GLN A 178 1.29 -22.71 -10.84
N PRO A 179 0.15 -22.02 -10.59
CA PRO A 179 0.15 -20.68 -10.05
C PRO A 179 0.81 -20.63 -8.66
N VAL A 180 1.62 -19.61 -8.42
CA VAL A 180 2.29 -19.39 -7.14
C VAL A 180 1.81 -18.07 -6.56
N ALA A 181 1.29 -18.12 -5.34
CA ALA A 181 0.89 -16.91 -4.62
C ALA A 181 2.13 -16.08 -4.27
N ASN A 182 2.06 -14.78 -4.55
CA ASN A 182 3.13 -13.87 -4.18
C ASN A 182 2.99 -13.47 -2.70
N PRO A 183 3.95 -13.79 -1.83
CA PRO A 183 3.87 -13.42 -0.41
C PRO A 183 4.23 -11.95 -0.15
N VAL A 184 4.77 -11.25 -1.14
CA VAL A 184 5.29 -9.90 -0.99
C VAL A 184 4.33 -8.88 -1.61
N GLY A 185 4.06 -7.81 -0.86
CA GLY A 185 3.41 -6.61 -1.37
C GLY A 185 1.89 -6.57 -1.20
N ALA A 186 1.19 -7.69 -0.97
CA ALA A 186 -0.27 -7.70 -0.78
C ALA A 186 -0.95 -6.72 -1.77
N LEU A 187 -0.81 -7.00 -3.07
CA LEU A 187 -1.27 -6.10 -4.15
C LEU A 187 -2.75 -5.71 -3.99
N GLY A 188 -3.59 -6.65 -3.51
CA GLY A 188 -5.00 -6.40 -3.24
C GLY A 188 -5.21 -5.30 -2.20
N ASP A 189 -4.48 -5.36 -1.07
CA ASP A 189 -4.55 -4.35 -0.02
C ASP A 189 -3.98 -3.01 -0.50
N MET A 190 -2.78 -3.04 -1.10
CA MET A 190 -2.08 -1.81 -1.48
C MET A 190 -2.79 -1.07 -2.61
N SER A 191 -3.30 -1.78 -3.63
CA SER A 191 -4.08 -1.15 -4.69
C SER A 191 -5.40 -0.58 -4.18
N ALA A 192 -6.12 -1.31 -3.31
CA ALA A 192 -7.33 -0.80 -2.68
C ALA A 192 -7.06 0.46 -1.83
N ALA A 193 -5.95 0.49 -1.09
CA ALA A 193 -5.54 1.67 -0.35
C ALA A 193 -5.31 2.89 -1.25
N LEU A 194 -4.62 2.72 -2.38
CA LEU A 194 -4.38 3.81 -3.34
C LEU A 194 -5.70 4.31 -3.94
N PHE A 195 -6.60 3.41 -4.36
CA PHE A 195 -7.89 3.80 -4.90
C PHE A 195 -8.80 4.42 -3.84
N ALA A 196 -8.77 3.95 -2.59
CA ALA A 196 -9.48 4.58 -1.48
C ALA A 196 -8.96 6.01 -1.22
N THR A 197 -7.65 6.21 -1.22
CA THR A 197 -7.05 7.55 -1.09
C THR A 197 -7.50 8.46 -2.23
N ILE A 198 -7.45 8.00 -3.49
CA ILE A 198 -7.95 8.76 -4.66
C ILE A 198 -9.44 9.08 -4.50
N GLY A 199 -10.25 8.09 -4.12
CA GLY A 199 -11.68 8.24 -3.90
C GLY A 199 -12.01 9.27 -2.82
N ILE A 200 -11.28 9.24 -1.69
CA ILE A 200 -11.43 10.22 -0.59
C ILE A 200 -11.09 11.63 -1.07
N LEU A 201 -9.95 11.81 -1.74
CA LEU A 201 -9.53 13.12 -2.28
C LEU A 201 -10.55 13.67 -3.29
N ALA A 202 -11.07 12.82 -4.19
CA ALA A 202 -12.12 13.18 -5.13
C ALA A 202 -13.44 13.55 -4.43
N ALA A 203 -13.83 12.79 -3.41
CA ALA A 203 -15.04 13.05 -2.63
C ALA A 203 -14.93 14.35 -1.81
N LEU A 204 -13.77 14.63 -1.22
CA LEU A 204 -13.49 15.92 -0.55
C LEU A 204 -13.65 17.09 -1.54
N ARG A 205 -13.04 16.98 -2.72
CA ARG A 205 -13.15 18.02 -3.77
C ARG A 205 -14.59 18.19 -4.26
N HIS A 206 -15.35 17.09 -4.40
CA HIS A 206 -16.77 17.14 -4.77
C HIS A 206 -17.60 17.80 -3.66
N ARG A 207 -17.36 17.44 -2.41
CA ARG A 207 -18.04 18.03 -1.26
C ARG A 207 -17.78 19.54 -1.15
N ASP A 208 -16.56 19.99 -1.41
CA ASP A 208 -16.23 21.43 -1.41
C ASP A 208 -17.07 22.23 -2.43
N ALA A 209 -17.39 21.59 -3.56
CA ALA A 209 -18.20 22.21 -4.61
C ALA A 209 -19.73 22.12 -4.37
N THR A 210 -20.19 21.06 -3.70
CA THR A 210 -21.63 20.73 -3.60
C THR A 210 -22.21 20.89 -2.19
N GLY A 211 -21.35 20.90 -1.18
CA GLY A 211 -21.74 20.87 0.23
C GLY A 211 -22.14 19.49 0.74
N ARG A 212 -22.08 18.43 -0.09
CA ARG A 212 -22.57 17.09 0.23
C ARG A 212 -21.45 16.04 0.21
N GLY A 213 -21.46 15.17 1.21
CA GLY A 213 -20.67 13.95 1.24
C GLY A 213 -21.23 12.86 0.32
N GLN A 214 -20.59 11.71 0.31
CA GLN A 214 -21.01 10.55 -0.46
C GLN A 214 -20.38 9.26 0.08
N HIS A 215 -20.87 8.12 -0.39
CA HIS A 215 -20.23 6.84 -0.15
C HIS A 215 -19.15 6.58 -1.21
N VAL A 216 -17.93 6.30 -0.76
CA VAL A 216 -16.80 5.81 -1.56
C VAL A 216 -16.64 4.33 -1.25
N ASP A 217 -16.98 3.47 -2.19
CA ASP A 217 -16.88 2.02 -2.05
C ASP A 217 -15.72 1.48 -2.90
N VAL A 218 -14.79 0.76 -2.28
CA VAL A 218 -13.62 0.19 -2.96
C VAL A 218 -13.53 -1.31 -2.69
N ALA A 219 -13.54 -2.08 -3.78
CA ALA A 219 -13.32 -3.52 -3.72
C ALA A 219 -11.85 -3.86 -4.03
N MET A 220 -11.24 -4.74 -3.21
CA MET A 220 -9.89 -5.21 -3.49
C MET A 220 -9.81 -5.93 -4.85
N LEU A 221 -10.81 -6.75 -5.22
CA LEU A 221 -10.79 -7.43 -6.52
C LEU A 221 -10.80 -6.44 -7.68
N ASP A 222 -11.67 -5.42 -7.63
CA ASP A 222 -11.75 -4.39 -8.68
C ASP A 222 -10.43 -3.64 -8.79
N SER A 223 -9.82 -3.33 -7.65
CA SER A 223 -8.53 -2.66 -7.58
C SER A 223 -7.41 -3.48 -8.22
N VAL A 224 -7.35 -4.79 -7.94
CA VAL A 224 -6.35 -5.68 -8.56
C VAL A 224 -6.62 -5.80 -10.06
N VAL A 225 -7.87 -5.95 -10.49
CA VAL A 225 -8.22 -6.02 -11.92
C VAL A 225 -7.79 -4.74 -12.65
N ALA A 226 -7.97 -3.56 -12.01
CA ALA A 226 -7.52 -2.29 -12.58
C ALA A 226 -5.99 -2.18 -12.65
N MET A 227 -5.27 -2.71 -11.65
CA MET A 227 -3.80 -2.68 -11.61
C MET A 227 -3.15 -3.73 -12.50
N THR A 228 -3.87 -4.77 -12.86
CA THR A 228 -3.41 -5.89 -13.71
C THR A 228 -4.17 -5.92 -15.03
N ASP A 229 -4.34 -4.76 -15.64
CA ASP A 229 -5.08 -4.53 -16.88
C ASP A 229 -4.64 -5.46 -18.02
N ILE A 230 -3.35 -5.77 -18.08
CA ILE A 230 -2.72 -6.65 -19.06
C ILE A 230 -3.41 -8.03 -19.13
N VAL A 231 -3.90 -8.57 -18.03
CA VAL A 231 -4.53 -9.91 -17.98
C VAL A 231 -5.78 -9.95 -18.88
N ALA A 232 -6.69 -9.01 -18.68
CA ALA A 232 -7.93 -8.93 -19.46
C ALA A 232 -7.68 -8.34 -20.85
N ASN A 233 -6.82 -7.32 -20.96
CA ASN A 233 -6.51 -6.66 -22.22
C ASN A 233 -5.86 -7.64 -23.22
N PHE A 234 -4.81 -8.34 -22.81
CA PHE A 234 -4.12 -9.28 -23.70
C PHE A 234 -4.98 -10.49 -24.06
N TRP A 235 -5.82 -10.97 -23.11
CA TRP A 235 -6.80 -11.99 -23.42
C TRP A 235 -7.75 -11.52 -24.54
N SER A 236 -8.23 -10.28 -24.53
CA SER A 236 -9.12 -9.72 -25.53
C SER A 236 -8.47 -9.57 -26.91
N LEU A 237 -7.13 -9.43 -26.93
CA LEU A 237 -6.31 -9.34 -28.14
C LEU A 237 -5.80 -10.70 -28.64
N GLY A 238 -6.22 -11.81 -28.01
CA GLY A 238 -5.90 -13.17 -28.44
C GLY A 238 -4.69 -13.81 -27.78
N LEU A 239 -3.95 -13.09 -26.93
CA LEU A 239 -2.85 -13.68 -26.19
C LEU A 239 -3.35 -14.54 -25.02
N ARG A 240 -2.60 -15.55 -24.62
CA ARG A 240 -2.99 -16.54 -23.60
C ARG A 240 -1.81 -16.94 -22.73
N GLY A 241 -2.11 -17.38 -21.52
CA GLY A 241 -1.17 -18.13 -20.70
C GLY A 241 0.10 -17.41 -20.30
N GLY A 242 0.01 -16.09 -20.01
CA GLY A 242 1.16 -15.29 -19.62
C GLY A 242 2.01 -14.77 -20.78
N ASP A 243 1.52 -14.94 -22.01
CA ASP A 243 2.16 -14.36 -23.18
C ASP A 243 2.05 -12.83 -23.12
N ILE A 244 3.20 -12.17 -23.04
CA ILE A 244 3.33 -10.70 -23.05
C ILE A 244 3.71 -10.16 -24.43
N GLY A 245 3.62 -10.99 -25.48
CA GLY A 245 4.06 -10.65 -26.82
C GLY A 245 5.58 -10.79 -27.01
N PRO A 246 6.10 -10.39 -28.17
CA PRO A 246 7.50 -10.61 -28.54
C PRO A 246 8.43 -9.60 -27.86
N VAL A 247 8.60 -9.74 -26.55
CA VAL A 247 9.48 -8.92 -25.71
C VAL A 247 10.36 -9.84 -24.87
N VAL A 248 11.65 -9.59 -24.86
CA VAL A 248 12.55 -10.22 -23.88
C VAL A 248 12.48 -9.39 -22.60
N LEU A 249 11.89 -9.97 -21.57
CA LEU A 249 11.80 -9.42 -20.21
C LEU A 249 12.02 -10.55 -19.23
N THR A 250 13.25 -10.67 -18.75
CA THR A 250 13.62 -11.75 -17.84
C THR A 250 14.90 -11.42 -17.08
N THR A 251 15.28 -12.33 -16.17
CA THR A 251 16.50 -12.24 -15.40
C THR A 251 17.65 -12.98 -16.11
N PHE A 252 18.86 -12.46 -15.92
CA PHE A 252 20.12 -13.05 -16.39
C PHE A 252 21.13 -13.08 -15.24
N ARG A 253 22.07 -14.03 -15.30
CA ARG A 253 23.07 -14.21 -14.26
C ARG A 253 24.33 -13.40 -14.57
N ALA A 254 24.84 -12.70 -13.54
CA ALA A 254 26.16 -12.06 -13.49
C ALA A 254 27.05 -12.78 -12.48
N ALA A 255 28.28 -12.31 -12.26
CA ALA A 255 29.24 -12.92 -11.37
C ALA A 255 28.73 -13.05 -9.91
N ASP A 256 28.01 -12.06 -9.43
CA ASP A 256 27.59 -11.93 -8.03
C ASP A 256 26.06 -12.04 -7.80
N GLY A 257 25.26 -12.35 -8.85
CA GLY A 257 23.82 -12.49 -8.70
C GLY A 257 23.05 -12.31 -10.00
N TRP A 258 21.82 -11.78 -9.91
CA TRP A 258 20.89 -11.65 -11.02
C TRP A 258 20.59 -10.20 -11.35
N PHE A 259 20.34 -9.91 -12.62
CA PHE A 259 19.81 -8.64 -13.09
C PHE A 259 18.66 -8.86 -14.08
N VAL A 260 17.75 -7.91 -14.16
CA VAL A 260 16.66 -7.88 -15.15
C VAL A 260 17.12 -7.08 -16.35
N LEU A 261 16.79 -7.56 -17.55
CA LEU A 261 16.97 -6.86 -18.81
C LEU A 261 15.69 -6.88 -19.62
N GLN A 262 15.31 -5.73 -20.19
CA GLN A 262 14.16 -5.61 -21.08
C GLN A 262 14.57 -5.19 -22.48
N ILE A 263 14.18 -5.96 -23.49
CA ILE A 263 14.43 -5.70 -24.90
C ILE A 263 13.10 -5.79 -25.65
N GLY A 264 12.59 -4.65 -26.10
CA GLY A 264 11.28 -4.56 -26.77
C GLY A 264 11.34 -3.79 -28.10
N ARG A 265 12.53 -3.37 -28.57
CA ARG A 265 12.69 -2.62 -29.80
C ARG A 265 13.92 -3.08 -30.57
N GLU A 266 13.91 -2.95 -31.91
CA GLU A 266 14.99 -3.37 -32.79
C GLU A 266 16.32 -2.68 -32.47
N GLN A 267 16.27 -1.39 -32.12
CA GLN A 267 17.49 -0.67 -31.69
C GLN A 267 18.09 -1.25 -30.41
N HIS A 268 17.25 -1.71 -29.46
CA HIS A 268 17.74 -2.35 -28.25
C HIS A 268 18.42 -3.69 -28.56
N PHE A 269 17.87 -4.46 -29.51
CA PHE A 269 18.46 -5.73 -29.90
C PHE A 269 19.82 -5.53 -30.59
N ARG A 270 19.98 -4.49 -31.44
CA ARG A 270 21.27 -4.10 -32.03
C ARG A 270 22.29 -3.74 -30.96
N SER A 271 21.92 -2.84 -30.03
CA SER A 271 22.80 -2.45 -28.93
C SER A 271 23.19 -3.65 -28.07
N LEU A 272 22.27 -4.60 -27.84
CA LEU A 272 22.60 -5.84 -27.15
C LEU A 272 23.60 -6.68 -27.93
N ALA A 273 23.35 -6.93 -29.22
CA ALA A 273 24.22 -7.72 -30.07
C ALA A 273 25.66 -7.17 -30.07
N ASP A 274 25.80 -5.86 -30.18
CA ASP A 274 27.10 -5.19 -30.13
C ASP A 274 27.80 -5.38 -28.78
N ILE A 275 27.10 -5.16 -27.65
CA ILE A 275 27.71 -5.19 -26.32
C ILE A 275 28.10 -6.60 -25.86
N VAL A 276 27.33 -7.61 -26.28
CA VAL A 276 27.65 -9.03 -25.97
C VAL A 276 28.61 -9.67 -26.95
N GLY A 277 29.06 -8.92 -27.96
CA GLY A 277 30.06 -9.36 -28.92
C GLY A 277 29.52 -10.22 -30.07
N HIS A 278 28.25 -10.09 -30.41
CA HIS A 278 27.57 -10.82 -31.48
C HIS A 278 26.89 -9.88 -32.50
N PRO A 279 27.62 -8.91 -33.11
CA PRO A 279 27.03 -7.97 -34.05
C PRO A 279 26.37 -8.64 -35.25
N GLU A 280 26.79 -9.86 -35.62
CA GLU A 280 26.21 -10.66 -36.69
C GLU A 280 24.74 -11.03 -36.48
N TRP A 281 24.20 -10.95 -35.24
CA TRP A 281 22.81 -11.22 -34.97
C TRP A 281 21.85 -10.25 -35.69
N VAL A 282 22.32 -9.04 -36.02
CA VAL A 282 21.51 -8.03 -36.71
C VAL A 282 21.10 -8.49 -38.11
N ASP A 283 21.96 -9.27 -38.78
CA ASP A 283 21.74 -9.79 -40.13
C ASP A 283 21.30 -11.26 -40.12
N ASP A 284 21.20 -11.91 -38.96
CA ASP A 284 20.77 -13.31 -38.83
C ASP A 284 19.25 -13.42 -39.03
N PRO A 285 18.80 -14.23 -40.00
CA PRO A 285 17.36 -14.44 -40.26
C PRO A 285 16.56 -14.92 -39.06
N ARG A 286 17.17 -15.59 -38.08
CA ARG A 286 16.52 -16.05 -36.85
C ARG A 286 16.04 -14.86 -35.98
N PHE A 287 16.69 -13.73 -36.07
CA PHE A 287 16.42 -12.53 -35.26
C PHE A 287 15.81 -11.38 -36.07
N ALA A 288 15.42 -11.63 -37.32
CA ALA A 288 14.80 -10.61 -38.18
C ALA A 288 13.51 -10.04 -37.60
N GLU A 289 12.78 -10.85 -36.83
CA GLU A 289 11.59 -10.45 -36.13
C GLU A 289 11.74 -10.67 -34.62
N ARG A 290 11.02 -9.89 -33.80
CA ARG A 290 11.05 -10.01 -32.33
C ARG A 290 10.63 -11.38 -31.80
N ALA A 291 9.74 -12.07 -32.51
CA ALA A 291 9.34 -13.43 -32.16
C ALA A 291 10.56 -14.38 -32.10
N GLY A 292 11.51 -14.21 -33.02
CA GLY A 292 12.75 -14.99 -33.02
C GLY A 292 13.65 -14.70 -31.81
N TRP A 293 13.59 -13.49 -31.23
CA TRP A 293 14.34 -13.19 -30.00
C TRP A 293 13.82 -14.02 -28.83
N VAL A 294 12.50 -14.17 -28.72
CA VAL A 294 11.86 -14.96 -27.67
C VAL A 294 12.07 -16.46 -27.91
N GLU A 295 11.91 -16.93 -29.17
CA GLU A 295 12.11 -18.32 -29.56
C GLU A 295 13.54 -18.80 -29.28
N HIS A 296 14.53 -17.95 -29.55
CA HIS A 296 15.96 -18.28 -29.38
C HIS A 296 16.55 -17.71 -28.08
N LEU A 297 15.71 -17.23 -27.15
CA LEU A 297 16.17 -16.63 -25.90
C LEU A 297 17.07 -17.58 -25.12
N ASP A 298 16.58 -18.77 -24.77
CA ASP A 298 17.31 -19.71 -23.90
C ASP A 298 18.40 -20.49 -24.63
N SER A 299 18.27 -20.67 -25.95
CA SER A 299 19.24 -21.45 -26.75
C SER A 299 20.44 -20.62 -27.20
N THR A 300 20.28 -19.30 -27.38
CA THR A 300 21.32 -18.47 -28.01
C THR A 300 21.57 -17.16 -27.25
N ILE A 301 20.53 -16.37 -26.98
CA ILE A 301 20.69 -15.02 -26.43
C ILE A 301 21.10 -15.06 -24.96
N ARG A 302 20.42 -15.89 -24.13
CA ARG A 302 20.75 -16.03 -22.71
C ARG A 302 22.20 -16.50 -22.48
N PRO A 303 22.69 -17.56 -23.13
CA PRO A 303 24.08 -18.01 -22.97
C PRO A 303 25.09 -16.88 -23.31
N ALA A 304 24.85 -16.13 -24.34
CA ALA A 304 25.75 -15.03 -24.73
C ALA A 304 25.74 -13.86 -23.71
N ILE A 305 24.56 -13.47 -23.25
CA ILE A 305 24.44 -12.44 -22.21
C ILE A 305 25.12 -12.88 -20.91
N GLU A 306 24.85 -14.09 -20.46
CA GLU A 306 25.40 -14.63 -19.21
C GLU A 306 26.92 -14.89 -19.33
N SER A 307 27.42 -15.30 -20.49
CA SER A 307 28.85 -15.40 -20.75
C SER A 307 29.51 -14.02 -20.67
N TRP A 308 28.93 -12.99 -21.31
CA TRP A 308 29.42 -11.63 -21.24
C TRP A 308 29.38 -11.04 -19.82
N ALA A 309 28.34 -11.37 -19.04
CA ALA A 309 28.14 -10.90 -17.66
C ALA A 309 28.92 -11.70 -16.61
N SER A 310 29.46 -12.88 -16.96
CA SER A 310 30.09 -13.81 -16.00
C SER A 310 31.30 -13.25 -15.26
N GLU A 311 31.99 -12.28 -15.87
CA GLU A 311 33.16 -11.59 -15.30
C GLU A 311 32.82 -10.19 -14.75
N ARG A 312 31.53 -9.84 -14.66
CA ARG A 312 31.04 -8.53 -14.21
C ARG A 312 30.15 -8.68 -13.01
N THR A 313 30.18 -7.70 -12.12
CA THR A 313 29.12 -7.58 -11.10
C THR A 313 27.80 -7.21 -11.77
N ARG A 314 26.68 -7.42 -11.05
CA ARG A 314 25.34 -6.99 -11.51
C ARG A 314 25.33 -5.51 -11.86
N ASP A 315 25.95 -4.68 -11.00
CA ASP A 315 25.99 -3.23 -11.16
C ASP A 315 26.81 -2.84 -12.39
N ASP A 316 27.99 -3.43 -12.58
CA ASP A 316 28.82 -3.16 -13.76
C ASP A 316 28.13 -3.61 -15.07
N ALA A 317 27.46 -4.77 -15.04
CA ALA A 317 26.69 -5.24 -16.18
C ALA A 317 25.51 -4.30 -16.49
N CYS A 318 24.74 -3.91 -15.49
CA CYS A 318 23.64 -2.96 -15.65
C CYS A 318 24.11 -1.58 -16.09
N ALA A 319 25.21 -1.08 -15.56
CA ALA A 319 25.80 0.22 -15.97
C ALA A 319 26.24 0.20 -17.44
N ALA A 320 26.89 -0.87 -17.88
CA ALA A 320 27.29 -1.05 -19.27
C ALA A 320 26.08 -1.14 -20.22
N LEU A 321 25.06 -1.93 -19.87
CA LEU A 321 23.81 -2.04 -20.63
C LEU A 321 23.05 -0.71 -20.70
N SER A 322 22.93 -0.01 -19.58
CA SER A 322 22.27 1.30 -19.52
C SER A 322 22.99 2.35 -20.36
N SER A 323 24.33 2.33 -20.37
CA SER A 323 25.15 3.22 -21.21
C SER A 323 24.93 2.96 -22.70
N ALA A 324 24.57 1.74 -23.09
CA ALA A 324 24.19 1.37 -24.45
C ALA A 324 22.68 1.61 -24.75
N GLY A 325 21.95 2.26 -23.85
CA GLY A 325 20.52 2.57 -24.01
C GLY A 325 19.57 1.41 -23.71
N LEU A 326 20.04 0.38 -23.00
CA LEU A 326 19.24 -0.77 -22.62
C LEU A 326 18.72 -0.63 -21.19
N ALA A 327 17.46 -0.97 -20.98
CA ALA A 327 16.86 -0.95 -19.65
C ALA A 327 17.25 -2.23 -18.87
N ALA A 328 18.18 -2.08 -17.92
CA ALA A 328 18.64 -3.13 -17.06
C ALA A 328 18.72 -2.64 -15.61
N GLY A 329 18.52 -3.56 -14.64
CA GLY A 329 18.61 -3.26 -13.23
C GLY A 329 19.00 -4.51 -12.43
N PRO A 330 19.85 -4.36 -11.38
CA PRO A 330 20.22 -5.47 -10.50
C PRO A 330 19.01 -5.94 -9.68
N CYS A 331 18.91 -7.24 -9.45
CA CYS A 331 17.99 -7.80 -8.47
C CYS A 331 18.60 -7.59 -7.08
N ALA A 332 18.19 -6.53 -6.41
CA ALA A 332 18.70 -6.18 -5.07
C ALA A 332 18.22 -7.18 -4.02
N THR A 333 19.07 -7.42 -3.02
CA THR A 333 18.68 -8.09 -1.77
C THR A 333 18.05 -7.10 -0.80
N ASP A 334 17.44 -7.58 0.29
CA ASP A 334 16.93 -6.75 1.39
C ASP A 334 18.02 -5.93 2.07
N ASP A 335 19.20 -6.51 2.31
CA ASP A 335 20.35 -5.80 2.86
C ASP A 335 20.84 -4.66 1.94
N GLU A 336 20.83 -4.86 0.64
CA GLU A 336 21.19 -3.84 -0.35
C GLU A 336 20.13 -2.72 -0.41
N LEU A 337 18.83 -3.08 -0.38
CA LEU A 337 17.74 -2.12 -0.44
C LEU A 337 17.78 -1.13 0.74
N VAL A 338 18.06 -1.60 1.95
CA VAL A 338 18.03 -0.73 3.16
C VAL A 338 19.16 0.29 3.18
N VAL A 339 20.23 0.09 2.42
CA VAL A 339 21.36 1.03 2.28
C VAL A 339 21.43 1.71 0.91
N ASP A 340 20.44 1.48 0.05
CA ASP A 340 20.42 2.02 -1.31
C ASP A 340 20.41 3.55 -1.31
N PRO A 341 21.31 4.21 -2.07
CA PRO A 341 21.43 5.66 -2.08
C PRO A 341 20.18 6.37 -2.66
N HIS A 342 19.44 5.76 -3.58
CA HIS A 342 18.19 6.31 -4.09
C HIS A 342 17.09 6.25 -3.03
N VAL A 343 16.97 5.12 -2.31
CA VAL A 343 16.04 4.94 -1.20
C VAL A 343 16.31 5.98 -0.11
N ALA A 344 17.58 6.21 0.22
CA ALA A 344 18.01 7.24 1.17
C ALA A 344 17.71 8.67 0.67
N ALA A 345 18.09 8.99 -0.58
CA ALA A 345 17.88 10.33 -1.17
C ALA A 345 16.40 10.68 -1.32
N ARG A 346 15.52 9.67 -1.41
CA ARG A 346 14.07 9.83 -1.52
C ARG A 346 13.33 9.66 -0.19
N ASN A 347 14.03 9.53 0.93
CA ASN A 347 13.43 9.32 2.27
C ASN A 347 12.42 8.17 2.28
N MET A 348 12.73 7.07 1.60
CA MET A 348 11.78 5.97 1.44
C MET A 348 11.78 4.97 2.59
N LEU A 349 12.66 5.16 3.58
CA LEU A 349 12.64 4.43 4.85
C LEU A 349 12.63 5.41 6.02
N VAL A 350 11.68 5.21 6.93
CA VAL A 350 11.54 5.96 8.17
C VAL A 350 11.94 5.05 9.33
N GLU A 351 12.85 5.53 10.17
CA GLU A 351 13.32 4.84 11.35
C GLU A 351 12.37 5.10 12.51
N VAL A 352 11.76 4.04 13.04
CA VAL A 352 10.91 4.07 14.23
C VAL A 352 11.68 3.44 15.38
N GLU A 353 11.96 4.20 16.41
CA GLU A 353 12.64 3.72 17.60
C GLU A 353 11.83 2.62 18.30
N ARG A 354 12.56 1.69 18.92
CA ARG A 354 11.97 0.54 19.60
C ARG A 354 11.94 0.77 21.10
N PRO A 355 10.78 0.59 21.75
CA PRO A 355 10.68 0.75 23.21
C PRO A 355 11.25 -0.45 23.99
N ASP A 356 11.51 -1.57 23.33
CA ASP A 356 12.04 -2.80 23.93
C ASP A 356 13.57 -2.80 24.12
N GLY A 357 14.22 -1.65 23.89
CA GLY A 357 15.65 -1.46 24.14
C GLY A 357 16.59 -2.06 23.10
N VAL A 358 16.06 -2.57 21.98
CA VAL A 358 16.87 -2.98 20.83
C VAL A 358 17.34 -1.72 20.10
N GLU A 359 18.65 -1.58 19.90
CA GLU A 359 19.27 -0.40 19.30
C GLU A 359 18.86 -0.19 17.83
N GLN A 360 18.70 -1.29 17.07
CA GLN A 360 18.31 -1.22 15.67
C GLN A 360 16.83 -0.80 15.55
N PRO A 361 16.51 0.33 14.84
CA PRO A 361 15.14 0.78 14.67
C PRO A 361 14.33 -0.15 13.77
N VAL A 362 12.99 -0.05 13.86
CA VAL A 362 12.10 -0.63 12.85
C VAL A 362 12.08 0.29 11.64
N LEU A 363 12.36 -0.26 10.46
CA LEU A 363 12.24 0.47 9.20
C LEU A 363 10.84 0.32 8.64
N VAL A 364 10.19 1.44 8.36
CA VAL A 364 8.88 1.46 7.73
C VAL A 364 8.92 2.28 6.44
N PRO A 365 8.06 2.01 5.43
CA PRO A 365 8.07 2.74 4.18
C PRO A 365 7.81 4.24 4.37
N GLY A 366 8.63 5.07 3.74
CA GLY A 366 8.45 6.52 3.66
C GLY A 366 7.31 6.96 2.72
N ASN A 367 7.10 8.27 2.60
CA ASN A 367 6.08 8.81 1.70
C ASN A 367 6.59 8.83 0.25
N PRO A 368 5.97 8.10 -0.69
CA PRO A 368 6.38 8.12 -2.09
C PRO A 368 5.94 9.40 -2.83
N VAL A 369 4.95 10.14 -2.30
CA VAL A 369 4.44 11.37 -2.90
C VAL A 369 5.29 12.55 -2.47
N LYS A 370 6.05 13.15 -3.39
CA LYS A 370 6.93 14.30 -3.13
C LYS A 370 6.30 15.55 -3.74
N LEU A 371 5.91 16.50 -2.89
CA LEU A 371 5.30 17.75 -3.28
C LEU A 371 6.31 18.90 -3.14
N SER A 372 6.56 19.65 -4.20
CA SER A 372 7.60 20.70 -4.21
C SER A 372 7.32 21.89 -3.31
N ALA A 373 6.05 22.15 -3.01
CA ALA A 373 5.59 23.26 -2.18
C ALA A 373 5.13 22.87 -0.77
N VAL A 374 5.40 21.62 -0.34
CA VAL A 374 4.97 21.07 0.95
C VAL A 374 6.18 20.46 1.64
N ALA A 375 6.31 20.66 2.95
CA ALA A 375 7.30 19.95 3.75
C ALA A 375 6.92 18.47 3.89
N GLU A 376 7.91 17.60 3.82
CA GLU A 376 7.76 16.18 4.13
C GLU A 376 8.13 15.96 5.60
N GLY A 377 7.25 15.36 6.36
CA GLY A 377 7.37 15.24 7.80
C GLY A 377 6.84 16.48 8.56
N PRO A 378 7.08 16.59 9.86
CA PRO A 378 7.58 15.50 10.69
C PRO A 378 6.60 14.32 10.71
N GLU A 379 7.13 13.10 10.81
CA GLU A 379 6.31 11.91 11.06
C GLU A 379 6.38 11.53 12.55
N HIS A 380 5.28 11.01 13.08
CA HIS A 380 5.19 10.52 14.45
C HIS A 380 5.03 9.00 14.47
N ARG A 381 5.49 8.35 15.52
CA ARG A 381 5.33 6.90 15.67
C ARG A 381 3.86 6.48 15.62
N PRO A 382 3.58 5.22 15.30
CA PRO A 382 2.24 4.67 15.50
C PRO A 382 1.81 4.79 16.97
N PRO A 383 0.52 5.06 17.24
CA PRO A 383 0.03 5.22 18.61
C PRO A 383 0.01 3.88 19.36
N TRP A 384 0.23 3.93 20.68
CA TRP A 384 -0.11 2.81 21.55
C TRP A 384 -1.63 2.62 21.60
N LEU A 385 -2.07 1.43 21.99
CA LEU A 385 -3.50 1.09 22.05
C LEU A 385 -4.24 2.00 23.03
N GLY A 386 -5.20 2.77 22.52
CA GLY A 386 -6.03 3.68 23.31
C GLY A 386 -5.30 4.92 23.86
N GLU A 387 -4.10 5.20 23.39
CA GLU A 387 -3.23 6.27 23.89
C GLU A 387 -3.92 7.65 24.00
N HIS A 388 -4.86 7.92 23.11
CA HIS A 388 -5.51 9.22 23.02
C HIS A 388 -7.00 9.19 23.42
N THR A 389 -7.46 8.10 24.05
CA THR A 389 -8.90 7.90 24.36
C THR A 389 -9.45 9.04 25.20
N ASP A 390 -8.82 9.37 26.33
CA ASP A 390 -9.31 10.37 27.27
C ASP A 390 -9.28 11.76 26.68
N ASP A 391 -8.18 12.10 26.00
CA ASP A 391 -8.03 13.42 25.38
C ASP A 391 -9.07 13.65 24.29
N LEU A 392 -9.29 12.65 23.43
CA LEU A 392 -10.33 12.72 22.39
C LEU A 392 -11.75 12.84 22.98
N LEU A 393 -12.05 12.15 24.07
CA LEU A 393 -13.36 12.28 24.74
C LEU A 393 -13.57 13.67 25.34
N ARG A 394 -12.51 14.28 25.91
CA ARG A 394 -12.54 15.66 26.42
C ARG A 394 -12.64 16.67 25.28
N GLU A 395 -11.74 16.58 24.31
CA GLU A 395 -11.63 17.55 23.21
C GLU A 395 -12.87 17.55 22.32
N GLU A 396 -13.35 16.37 21.93
CA GLU A 396 -14.40 16.27 20.92
C GLU A 396 -15.81 16.28 21.50
N LEU A 397 -15.99 15.65 22.67
CA LEU A 397 -17.31 15.48 23.26
C LEU A 397 -17.53 16.29 24.54
N GLY A 398 -16.48 16.98 25.03
CA GLY A 398 -16.58 17.80 26.25
C GLY A 398 -16.85 16.97 27.51
N LEU A 399 -16.48 15.68 27.54
CA LEU A 399 -16.74 14.82 28.69
C LEU A 399 -15.78 15.14 29.84
N ASP A 400 -16.31 15.15 31.04
CA ASP A 400 -15.50 15.32 32.24
C ASP A 400 -14.85 14.00 32.70
N ASP A 401 -13.86 14.10 33.57
CA ASP A 401 -13.09 12.93 34.05
C ASP A 401 -13.96 11.90 34.77
N ARG A 402 -15.04 12.33 35.42
CA ARG A 402 -15.98 11.43 36.09
C ARG A 402 -16.74 10.56 35.08
N THR A 403 -17.23 11.18 34.02
CA THR A 403 -17.95 10.48 32.94
C THR A 403 -16.99 9.53 32.20
N ILE A 404 -15.78 9.95 31.89
CA ILE A 404 -14.76 9.12 31.23
C ILE A 404 -14.40 7.92 32.12
N SER A 405 -14.19 8.14 33.43
CA SER A 405 -13.94 7.06 34.39
C SER A 405 -15.10 6.07 34.47
N GLY A 406 -16.35 6.55 34.38
CA GLY A 406 -17.54 5.69 34.32
C GLY A 406 -17.55 4.83 33.07
N LEU A 407 -17.33 5.42 31.88
CA LEU A 407 -17.25 4.66 30.60
C LEU A 407 -16.15 3.60 30.64
N ARG A 408 -15.02 3.90 31.29
CA ARG A 408 -13.93 2.93 31.46
C ARG A 408 -14.30 1.82 32.44
N ALA A 409 -14.92 2.13 33.58
CA ALA A 409 -15.40 1.14 34.55
C ALA A 409 -16.44 0.19 33.92
N ASP A 410 -17.29 0.72 33.06
CA ASP A 410 -18.28 -0.06 32.31
C ASP A 410 -17.68 -0.81 31.12
N GLY A 411 -16.40 -0.63 30.82
CA GLY A 411 -15.71 -1.31 29.70
C GLY A 411 -16.18 -0.83 28.32
N VAL A 412 -16.70 0.38 28.22
CA VAL A 412 -17.06 1.03 26.94
C VAL A 412 -15.82 1.54 26.24
N VAL A 413 -14.88 2.08 27.01
CA VAL A 413 -13.56 2.58 26.54
C VAL A 413 -12.44 2.01 27.41
N SER A 414 -11.18 2.11 26.92
CA SER A 414 -10.02 1.72 27.72
C SER A 414 -8.86 2.71 27.56
#